data_4f3f34ae476648fe2bcc8372be93aa62
#
_entry.id   4f3f34ae476648fe2bcc8372be93aa62
#
_cell.length_a   1.000
_cell.length_b   1.000
_cell.length_c   1.000
_cell.angle_alpha   90.00
_cell.angle_beta   90.00
_cell.angle_gamma   90.00
#
_symmetry.space_group_name_H-M   'P 1'
#
loop_
_entity.id
_entity.type
_entity.pdbx_description
1 polymer ?
#
loop_
_entity_poly.entity_id
_entity_poly.type
_entity_poly.pdbx_seq_one_letter_code
_entity_poly.pdbx_strand_id
1 'polypeptide(L)'
;VLLRLYTLLLYLLAPLVLLRLLWRGFRAPGYWSRLGERFGAPASDPPPGGLWIHAVSVGEVQAAALLIERLRLVNPGTPLLITTATPTGSEQVRRLFGESVWHVYAPYDLPFAVRRFLDAARPRVVVVMETELWPNLTRICHDRGIPLVVANARLSARSAAGYRRLGPLTRSMLGEVAWIAAQAPADAGRFVALGADPARVKVTGSVKFDVRLPASLLEAGEALRREWGVERPVWIAASTHEGEDALVLEAARAVHAEVPRALLVLVPRHPERFERVAALCERLDLVTARRSLGEPVEPDVEIYLGDTMGELNLLYAASDVAFVGGSLVAVGGHNMLEPAARGIPVVFGPHVFNFERISLLLLEAGAARQVRDAAALASVVSGWL
;
A
#
# COMPACT_ATOMS: atom_id res chain seq x y z
N VAL A 1 -27.58 24.30 -8.74
CA VAL A 1 -28.67 23.36 -9.08
C VAL A 1 -28.19 21.92 -8.97
N LEU A 2 -27.11 21.50 -9.66
CA LEU A 2 -26.64 20.10 -9.68
C LEU A 2 -26.26 19.57 -8.30
N LEU A 3 -25.59 20.35 -7.46
CA LEU A 3 -25.27 19.96 -6.07
C LEU A 3 -26.54 19.70 -5.24
N ARG A 4 -27.59 20.53 -5.44
CA ARG A 4 -28.88 20.31 -4.75
C ARG A 4 -29.54 19.02 -5.23
N LEU A 5 -29.48 18.73 -6.54
CA LEU A 5 -30.00 17.47 -7.09
C LEU A 5 -29.23 16.26 -6.56
N TYR A 6 -27.90 16.34 -6.52
CA TYR A 6 -27.05 15.32 -5.91
C TYR A 6 -27.43 15.09 -4.44
N THR A 7 -27.58 16.17 -3.68
CA THR A 7 -27.98 16.10 -2.25
C THR A 7 -29.35 15.48 -2.08
N LEU A 8 -30.33 15.87 -2.90
CA LEU A 8 -31.68 15.28 -2.87
C LEU A 8 -31.63 13.77 -3.15
N LEU A 9 -30.84 13.37 -4.16
CA LEU A 9 -30.62 11.95 -4.50
C LEU A 9 -30.02 11.19 -3.30
N LEU A 10 -29.04 11.76 -2.60
CA LEU A 10 -28.47 11.14 -1.40
C LEU A 10 -29.48 10.95 -0.30
N TYR A 11 -30.37 11.94 -0.05
CA TYR A 11 -31.45 11.79 0.93
C TYR A 11 -32.45 10.69 0.53
N LEU A 12 -32.79 10.59 -0.75
CA LEU A 12 -33.66 9.52 -1.27
C LEU A 12 -33.02 8.13 -1.14
N LEU A 13 -31.70 8.05 -1.32
CA LEU A 13 -30.95 6.80 -1.21
C LEU A 13 -30.55 6.45 0.23
N ALA A 14 -30.62 7.40 1.18
CA ALA A 14 -30.23 7.19 2.56
C ALA A 14 -30.90 5.95 3.22
N PRO A 15 -32.22 5.68 3.04
CA PRO A 15 -32.85 4.48 3.58
C PRO A 15 -32.21 3.18 3.04
N LEU A 16 -31.87 3.15 1.75
CA LEU A 16 -31.21 1.98 1.14
C LEU A 16 -29.78 1.78 1.67
N VAL A 17 -29.07 2.88 1.89
CA VAL A 17 -27.73 2.85 2.50
C VAL A 17 -27.81 2.32 3.93
N LEU A 18 -28.81 2.73 4.70
CA LEU A 18 -29.06 2.24 6.07
C LEU A 18 -29.40 0.74 6.07
N LEU A 19 -30.32 0.31 5.19
CA LEU A 19 -30.67 -1.11 5.05
C LEU A 19 -29.44 -1.95 4.68
N ARG A 20 -28.63 -1.47 3.75
CA ARG A 20 -27.37 -2.12 3.38
C ARG A 20 -26.39 -2.18 4.57
N LEU A 21 -26.30 -1.12 5.36
CA LEU A 21 -25.46 -1.07 6.55
C LEU A 21 -25.91 -2.09 7.59
N LEU A 22 -27.21 -2.15 7.85
CA LEU A 22 -27.82 -3.13 8.73
C LEU A 22 -27.56 -4.56 8.25
N TRP A 23 -27.77 -4.83 6.97
CA TRP A 23 -27.48 -6.15 6.37
C TRP A 23 -26.01 -6.53 6.47
N ARG A 24 -25.08 -5.59 6.23
CA ARG A 24 -23.64 -5.83 6.42
C ARG A 24 -23.29 -6.13 7.87
N GLY A 25 -23.96 -5.50 8.82
CA GLY A 25 -23.77 -5.71 10.25
C GLY A 25 -24.09 -7.14 10.70
N PHE A 26 -25.02 -7.86 10.04
CA PHE A 26 -25.25 -9.28 10.31
C PHE A 26 -24.03 -10.16 9.97
N ARG A 27 -23.25 -9.79 8.95
CA ARG A 27 -22.02 -10.51 8.56
C ARG A 27 -20.77 -10.01 9.28
N ALA A 28 -20.76 -8.72 9.65
CA ALA A 28 -19.64 -8.07 10.32
C ALA A 28 -20.18 -7.07 11.36
N PRO A 29 -20.37 -7.46 12.63
CA PRO A 29 -21.00 -6.63 13.68
C PRO A 29 -20.35 -5.26 13.88
N GLY A 30 -19.08 -5.10 13.52
CA GLY A 30 -18.38 -3.82 13.54
C GLY A 30 -19.05 -2.70 12.71
N TYR A 31 -19.93 -3.03 11.76
CA TYR A 31 -20.69 -2.04 11.01
C TYR A 31 -21.84 -1.41 11.83
N TRP A 32 -22.32 -2.07 12.87
CA TRP A 32 -23.34 -1.54 13.78
C TRP A 32 -22.74 -0.65 14.87
N SER A 33 -21.46 -0.78 15.12
CA SER A 33 -20.79 0.04 16.11
C SER A 33 -20.68 1.50 15.64
N ARG A 34 -20.82 2.44 16.58
CA ARG A 34 -20.49 3.86 16.36
C ARG A 34 -21.31 4.50 15.21
N LEU A 35 -22.57 4.07 15.01
CA LEU A 35 -23.45 4.57 13.93
C LEU A 35 -23.61 6.09 13.93
N GLY A 36 -23.67 6.72 15.12
CA GLY A 36 -23.80 8.17 15.27
C GLY A 36 -22.71 8.97 14.56
N GLU A 37 -21.50 8.44 14.52
CA GLU A 37 -20.36 9.10 13.86
C GLU A 37 -20.60 9.28 12.36
N ARG A 38 -21.24 8.29 11.70
CA ARG A 38 -21.60 8.35 10.28
C ARG A 38 -22.63 9.43 9.96
N PHE A 39 -23.30 9.94 11.00
CA PHE A 39 -24.22 11.09 10.94
C PHE A 39 -23.63 12.34 11.59
N GLY A 40 -22.31 12.39 11.72
CA GLY A 40 -21.58 13.55 12.21
C GLY A 40 -21.64 13.75 13.72
N ALA A 41 -22.04 12.71 14.49
CA ALA A 41 -22.09 12.74 15.94
C ALA A 41 -21.00 11.81 16.54
N PRO A 42 -19.76 12.24 16.69
CA PRO A 42 -18.77 11.47 17.43
C PRO A 42 -19.20 11.32 18.90
N ALA A 43 -18.80 10.19 19.52
CA ALA A 43 -19.12 9.93 20.93
C ALA A 43 -18.49 10.94 21.89
N SER A 44 -17.37 11.53 21.48
CA SER A 44 -16.69 12.63 22.15
C SER A 44 -16.10 13.57 21.11
N ASP A 45 -16.05 14.86 21.40
CA ASP A 45 -15.54 15.84 20.45
C ASP A 45 -14.03 15.70 20.30
N PRO A 46 -13.51 15.62 19.07
CA PRO A 46 -12.08 15.63 18.83
C PRO A 46 -11.49 17.00 19.20
N PRO A 47 -10.20 17.04 19.58
CA PRO A 47 -9.54 18.32 19.87
C PRO A 47 -9.63 19.26 18.67
N PRO A 48 -10.07 20.54 18.89
CA PRO A 48 -10.24 21.49 17.81
C PRO A 48 -8.90 21.95 17.22
N GLY A 49 -8.94 22.44 15.98
CA GLY A 49 -7.76 23.01 15.31
C GLY A 49 -6.76 21.97 14.79
N GLY A 50 -7.15 20.70 14.77
CA GLY A 50 -6.32 19.59 14.25
C GLY A 50 -6.31 19.51 12.73
N LEU A 51 -5.53 18.55 12.23
CA LEU A 51 -5.54 18.12 10.83
C LEU A 51 -6.48 16.91 10.72
N TRP A 52 -7.46 17.01 9.83
CA TRP A 52 -8.37 15.90 9.53
C TRP A 52 -7.88 15.14 8.31
N ILE A 53 -7.57 13.85 8.47
CA ILE A 53 -7.14 12.95 7.40
C ILE A 53 -8.28 11.97 7.13
N HIS A 54 -8.81 12.02 5.90
CA HIS A 54 -9.88 11.15 5.44
C HIS A 54 -9.30 10.02 4.59
N ALA A 55 -9.29 8.80 5.15
CA ALA A 55 -8.74 7.58 4.56
C ALA A 55 -9.73 6.42 4.73
N VAL A 56 -10.53 6.14 3.71
CA VAL A 56 -11.73 5.29 3.84
C VAL A 56 -11.43 3.80 3.99
N SER A 57 -10.30 3.33 3.47
CA SER A 57 -9.94 1.90 3.39
C SER A 57 -8.63 1.59 4.12
N VAL A 58 -8.36 0.29 4.34
CA VAL A 58 -7.08 -0.20 4.89
C VAL A 58 -5.88 0.29 4.08
N GLY A 59 -5.97 0.24 2.74
CA GLY A 59 -4.89 0.67 1.85
C GLY A 59 -4.59 2.17 1.96
N GLU A 60 -5.65 3.00 2.06
CA GLU A 60 -5.50 4.44 2.24
C GLU A 60 -4.96 4.80 3.63
N VAL A 61 -5.35 4.07 4.69
CA VAL A 61 -4.80 4.24 6.03
C VAL A 61 -3.29 3.92 6.04
N GLN A 62 -2.88 2.85 5.36
CA GLN A 62 -1.46 2.51 5.21
C GLN A 62 -0.69 3.60 4.43
N ALA A 63 -1.27 4.09 3.33
CA ALA A 63 -0.68 5.18 2.58
C ALA A 63 -0.61 6.49 3.40
N ALA A 64 -1.64 6.77 4.21
CA ALA A 64 -1.68 7.94 5.08
C ALA A 64 -0.65 7.86 6.22
N ALA A 65 -0.22 6.67 6.65
CA ALA A 65 0.68 6.49 7.78
C ALA A 65 1.99 7.28 7.59
N LEU A 66 2.61 7.17 6.43
CA LEU A 66 3.85 7.89 6.12
C LEU A 66 3.65 9.42 6.11
N LEU A 67 2.52 9.87 5.56
CA LEU A 67 2.16 11.29 5.59
C LEU A 67 1.94 11.78 7.03
N ILE A 68 1.25 10.99 7.86
CA ILE A 68 0.98 11.30 9.27
C ILE A 68 2.26 11.42 10.07
N GLU A 69 3.20 10.51 9.89
CA GLU A 69 4.52 10.56 10.55
C GLU A 69 5.24 11.86 10.21
N ARG A 70 5.23 12.25 8.94
CA ARG A 70 5.85 13.51 8.50
C ARG A 70 5.13 14.73 9.04
N LEU A 71 3.81 14.73 9.03
CA LEU A 71 3.01 15.83 9.57
C LEU A 71 3.28 16.04 11.07
N ARG A 72 3.47 14.96 11.83
CA ARG A 72 3.84 15.03 13.25
C ARG A 72 5.21 15.66 13.48
N LEU A 73 6.19 15.31 12.64
CA LEU A 73 7.54 15.87 12.74
C LEU A 73 7.56 17.38 12.43
N VAL A 74 6.77 17.81 11.43
CA VAL A 74 6.72 19.22 10.99
C VAL A 74 5.79 20.07 11.86
N ASN A 75 4.75 19.45 12.44
CA ASN A 75 3.74 20.11 13.26
C ASN A 75 3.58 19.42 14.62
N PRO A 76 4.60 19.42 15.48
CA PRO A 76 4.53 18.75 16.77
C PRO A 76 3.41 19.38 17.63
N GLY A 77 2.64 18.52 18.30
CA GLY A 77 1.53 18.94 19.15
C GLY A 77 0.23 19.28 18.42
N THR A 78 0.18 19.27 17.07
CA THR A 78 -1.08 19.44 16.34
C THR A 78 -1.93 18.19 16.43
N PRO A 79 -3.20 18.26 16.89
CA PRO A 79 -4.08 17.13 16.95
C PRO A 79 -4.33 16.50 15.56
N LEU A 80 -4.34 15.19 15.51
CA LEU A 80 -4.63 14.44 14.29
C LEU A 80 -5.95 13.69 14.44
N LEU A 81 -6.85 13.94 13.52
CA LEU A 81 -8.12 13.25 13.38
C LEU A 81 -8.08 12.40 12.11
N ILE A 82 -8.33 11.11 12.25
CA ILE A 82 -8.42 10.19 11.10
C ILE A 82 -9.86 9.68 11.00
N THR A 83 -10.41 9.70 9.79
CA THR A 83 -11.71 9.07 9.53
C THR A 83 -11.58 7.93 8.55
N THR A 84 -12.29 6.83 8.84
CA THR A 84 -12.42 5.65 7.95
C THR A 84 -13.89 5.36 7.65
N ALA A 85 -14.15 4.55 6.60
CA ALA A 85 -15.52 4.12 6.27
C ALA A 85 -15.80 2.66 6.67
N THR A 86 -14.76 1.84 6.95
CA THR A 86 -14.89 0.40 7.17
C THR A 86 -14.36 -0.02 8.55
N PRO A 87 -14.92 -1.10 9.16
CA PRO A 87 -14.39 -1.66 10.41
C PRO A 87 -12.93 -2.08 10.32
N THR A 88 -12.51 -2.69 9.20
CA THR A 88 -11.11 -3.07 8.96
C THR A 88 -10.19 -1.86 8.85
N GLY A 89 -10.64 -0.76 8.25
CA GLY A 89 -9.91 0.52 8.26
C GLY A 89 -9.76 1.09 9.67
N SER A 90 -10.84 1.02 10.49
CA SER A 90 -10.83 1.43 11.89
C SER A 90 -9.82 0.61 12.72
N GLU A 91 -9.79 -0.70 12.52
CA GLU A 91 -8.83 -1.59 13.18
C GLU A 91 -7.39 -1.29 12.76
N GLN A 92 -7.17 -1.02 11.49
CA GLN A 92 -5.86 -0.62 10.98
C GLN A 92 -5.35 0.68 11.61
N VAL A 93 -6.22 1.69 11.78
CA VAL A 93 -5.86 2.93 12.48
C VAL A 93 -5.44 2.64 13.92
N ARG A 94 -6.21 1.82 14.65
CA ARG A 94 -5.85 1.45 16.03
C ARG A 94 -4.52 0.71 16.09
N ARG A 95 -4.27 -0.21 15.15
CA ARG A 95 -3.03 -0.98 15.10
C ARG A 95 -1.81 -0.09 14.84
N LEU A 96 -1.91 0.87 13.93
CA LEU A 96 -0.77 1.72 13.55
C LEU A 96 -0.53 2.88 14.52
N PHE A 97 -1.59 3.45 15.09
CA PHE A 97 -1.49 4.71 15.83
C PHE A 97 -1.94 4.64 17.29
N GLY A 98 -2.63 3.56 17.68
CA GLY A 98 -3.18 3.43 19.02
C GLY A 98 -4.04 4.64 19.39
N GLU A 99 -3.77 5.23 20.56
CA GLU A 99 -4.45 6.43 21.07
C GLU A 99 -3.76 7.74 20.66
N SER A 100 -2.71 7.66 19.84
CA SER A 100 -1.95 8.84 19.43
C SER A 100 -2.66 9.70 18.37
N VAL A 101 -3.80 9.25 17.85
CA VAL A 101 -4.68 9.97 16.94
C VAL A 101 -6.13 9.83 17.40
N TRP A 102 -6.94 10.81 17.07
CA TRP A 102 -8.39 10.70 17.21
C TRP A 102 -8.96 9.94 16.01
N HIS A 103 -9.73 8.88 16.26
CA HIS A 103 -10.30 8.10 15.17
C HIS A 103 -11.83 7.97 15.31
N VAL A 104 -12.54 8.32 14.22
CA VAL A 104 -13.97 8.14 14.08
C VAL A 104 -14.34 7.64 12.68
N TYR A 105 -15.56 7.12 12.51
CA TYR A 105 -16.06 6.86 11.15
C TYR A 105 -16.39 8.16 10.43
N ALA A 106 -16.10 8.19 9.12
CA ALA A 106 -16.43 9.33 8.29
C ALA A 106 -17.95 9.60 8.25
N PRO A 107 -18.36 10.87 8.35
CA PRO A 107 -19.76 11.23 8.13
C PRO A 107 -20.15 10.92 6.69
N TYR A 108 -21.38 10.47 6.47
CA TYR A 108 -21.92 10.41 5.11
C TYR A 108 -21.96 11.81 4.48
N ASP A 109 -21.87 11.89 3.15
CA ASP A 109 -21.84 13.17 2.43
C ASP A 109 -23.24 13.88 2.41
N LEU A 110 -23.92 13.81 3.53
CA LEU A 110 -25.16 14.51 3.79
C LEU A 110 -24.87 15.86 4.45
N PRO A 111 -25.39 16.99 3.94
CA PRO A 111 -25.03 18.32 4.45
C PRO A 111 -25.16 18.47 5.97
N PHE A 112 -26.19 17.90 6.59
CA PHE A 112 -26.36 17.97 8.02
C PHE A 112 -25.29 17.19 8.78
N ALA A 113 -24.93 16.00 8.28
CA ALA A 113 -23.91 15.15 8.91
C ALA A 113 -22.52 15.77 8.80
N VAL A 114 -22.19 16.28 7.61
CA VAL A 114 -20.91 16.98 7.37
C VAL A 114 -20.79 18.24 8.22
N ARG A 115 -21.86 19.08 8.27
CA ARG A 115 -21.83 20.30 9.09
C ARG A 115 -21.66 19.99 10.56
N ARG A 116 -22.45 19.05 11.11
CA ARG A 116 -22.35 18.62 12.50
C ARG A 116 -20.96 18.10 12.85
N PHE A 117 -20.38 17.30 11.96
CA PHE A 117 -19.03 16.80 12.14
C PHE A 117 -17.99 17.92 12.16
N LEU A 118 -18.08 18.87 11.23
CA LEU A 118 -17.17 20.01 11.17
C LEU A 118 -17.36 20.98 12.36
N ASP A 119 -18.56 21.06 12.94
CA ASP A 119 -18.83 21.85 14.15
C ASP A 119 -18.14 21.23 15.38
N ALA A 120 -18.12 19.89 15.46
CA ALA A 120 -17.43 19.16 16.51
C ALA A 120 -15.90 19.17 16.31
N ALA A 121 -15.43 18.81 15.11
CA ALA A 121 -14.01 18.58 14.83
C ALA A 121 -13.22 19.89 14.61
N ARG A 122 -13.83 20.92 14.05
CA ARG A 122 -13.21 22.22 13.74
C ARG A 122 -11.79 22.11 13.17
N PRO A 123 -11.58 21.35 12.09
CA PRO A 123 -10.24 21.10 11.55
C PRO A 123 -9.68 22.37 10.90
N ARG A 124 -8.35 22.54 10.95
CA ARG A 124 -7.66 23.61 10.22
C ARG A 124 -7.48 23.29 8.74
N VAL A 125 -7.32 22.00 8.41
CA VAL A 125 -7.15 21.47 7.05
C VAL A 125 -7.80 20.10 6.98
N VAL A 126 -8.41 19.79 5.86
CA VAL A 126 -8.90 18.46 5.50
C VAL A 126 -7.98 17.87 4.43
N VAL A 127 -7.40 16.71 4.71
CA VAL A 127 -6.59 15.93 3.77
C VAL A 127 -7.37 14.69 3.37
N VAL A 128 -7.76 14.61 2.11
CA VAL A 128 -8.47 13.46 1.54
C VAL A 128 -7.45 12.58 0.82
N MET A 129 -7.45 11.29 1.14
CA MET A 129 -6.55 10.35 0.48
C MET A 129 -7.13 9.84 -0.85
N GLU A 130 -6.25 9.67 -1.82
CA GLU A 130 -6.54 9.12 -3.16
C GLU A 130 -7.64 9.86 -3.94
N THR A 131 -8.88 9.34 -4.01
CA THR A 131 -9.93 9.88 -4.91
C THR A 131 -11.29 10.01 -4.21
N GLU A 132 -11.31 10.16 -2.90
CA GLU A 132 -12.55 10.30 -2.11
C GLU A 132 -13.12 11.73 -2.23
N LEU A 133 -13.56 12.08 -3.46
CA LEU A 133 -14.12 13.39 -3.78
C LEU A 133 -15.62 13.42 -3.48
N TRP A 134 -16.00 14.08 -2.38
CA TRP A 134 -17.37 14.16 -1.91
C TRP A 134 -17.91 15.59 -2.08
N PRO A 135 -18.90 15.80 -2.96
CA PRO A 135 -19.35 17.13 -3.35
C PRO A 135 -19.85 18.02 -2.21
N ASN A 136 -20.63 17.47 -1.26
CA ASN A 136 -21.12 18.27 -0.14
C ASN A 136 -20.01 18.59 0.86
N LEU A 137 -19.13 17.62 1.15
CA LEU A 137 -17.95 17.84 2.00
C LEU A 137 -17.08 18.96 1.43
N THR A 138 -16.71 18.87 0.15
CA THR A 138 -15.86 19.86 -0.53
C THR A 138 -16.51 21.24 -0.45
N ARG A 139 -17.80 21.35 -0.81
CA ARG A 139 -18.52 22.61 -0.77
C ARG A 139 -18.61 23.21 0.63
N ILE A 140 -18.94 22.41 1.64
CA ILE A 140 -19.09 22.92 3.01
C ILE A 140 -17.75 23.35 3.59
N CYS A 141 -16.67 22.62 3.29
CA CYS A 141 -15.33 23.05 3.66
C CYS A 141 -14.96 24.38 3.01
N HIS A 142 -15.20 24.53 1.71
CA HIS A 142 -14.99 25.79 0.98
C HIS A 142 -15.77 26.96 1.59
N ASP A 143 -17.09 26.79 1.81
CA ASP A 143 -17.97 27.83 2.39
C ASP A 143 -17.54 28.24 3.82
N ARG A 144 -16.83 27.38 4.54
CA ARG A 144 -16.27 27.64 5.88
C ARG A 144 -14.81 28.13 5.88
N GLY A 145 -14.21 28.27 4.71
CA GLY A 145 -12.80 28.65 4.59
C GLY A 145 -11.82 27.57 5.09
N ILE A 146 -12.24 26.32 5.15
CA ILE A 146 -11.42 25.18 5.55
C ILE A 146 -10.75 24.62 4.28
N PRO A 147 -9.41 24.71 4.14
CA PRO A 147 -8.73 24.15 2.97
C PRO A 147 -8.90 22.63 2.88
N LEU A 148 -9.33 22.13 1.73
CA LEU A 148 -9.36 20.71 1.41
C LEU A 148 -8.26 20.39 0.41
N VAL A 149 -7.43 19.43 0.78
CA VAL A 149 -6.29 18.95 -0.02
C VAL A 149 -6.53 17.50 -0.40
N VAL A 150 -6.26 17.11 -1.64
CA VAL A 150 -6.24 15.71 -2.07
C VAL A 150 -4.80 15.25 -2.11
N ALA A 151 -4.45 14.31 -1.24
CA ALA A 151 -3.10 13.74 -1.13
C ALA A 151 -3.04 12.34 -1.76
N ASN A 152 -1.88 12.01 -2.32
CA ASN A 152 -1.69 10.74 -3.04
C ASN A 152 -2.76 10.52 -4.12
N ALA A 153 -3.15 11.61 -4.81
CA ALA A 153 -4.31 11.64 -5.71
C ALA A 153 -4.09 10.73 -6.92
N ARG A 154 -5.02 9.79 -7.10
CA ARG A 154 -5.02 8.84 -8.22
C ARG A 154 -6.36 8.88 -8.92
N LEU A 155 -6.36 9.02 -10.24
CA LEU A 155 -7.59 9.05 -11.03
C LEU A 155 -7.47 8.18 -12.28
N SER A 156 -8.07 6.99 -12.27
CA SER A 156 -8.06 6.11 -13.42
C SER A 156 -8.81 6.72 -14.63
N ALA A 157 -8.48 6.29 -15.84
CA ALA A 157 -9.21 6.72 -17.04
C ALA A 157 -10.71 6.40 -16.96
N ARG A 158 -11.07 5.25 -16.38
CA ARG A 158 -12.46 4.83 -16.16
C ARG A 158 -13.18 5.76 -15.20
N SER A 159 -12.57 6.10 -14.06
CA SER A 159 -13.13 7.02 -13.07
C SER A 159 -13.26 8.44 -13.65
N ALA A 160 -12.24 8.91 -14.39
CA ALA A 160 -12.30 10.21 -15.07
C ALA A 160 -13.46 10.29 -16.08
N ALA A 161 -13.73 9.21 -16.81
CA ALA A 161 -14.90 9.14 -17.70
C ALA A 161 -16.23 9.23 -16.93
N GLY A 162 -16.32 8.63 -15.74
CA GLY A 162 -17.47 8.76 -14.83
C GLY A 162 -17.68 10.19 -14.35
N TYR A 163 -16.64 10.83 -13.85
CA TYR A 163 -16.67 12.23 -13.40
C TYR A 163 -17.02 13.21 -14.54
N ARG A 164 -16.56 12.94 -15.77
CA ARG A 164 -16.89 13.76 -16.95
C ARG A 164 -18.39 13.80 -17.24
N ARG A 165 -19.12 12.72 -16.97
CA ARG A 165 -20.60 12.68 -17.13
C ARG A 165 -21.32 13.64 -16.19
N LEU A 166 -20.72 13.93 -15.02
CA LEU A 166 -21.21 14.91 -14.05
C LEU A 166 -20.53 16.28 -14.22
N GLY A 167 -20.05 16.59 -15.41
CA GLY A 167 -19.14 17.67 -15.75
C GLY A 167 -19.24 18.97 -14.94
N PRO A 168 -20.40 19.68 -14.90
CA PRO A 168 -20.49 20.93 -14.16
C PRO A 168 -20.37 20.76 -12.64
N LEU A 169 -20.88 19.65 -12.06
CA LEU A 169 -20.73 19.33 -10.65
C LEU A 169 -19.26 19.03 -10.32
N THR A 170 -18.62 18.20 -11.13
CA THR A 170 -17.20 17.84 -10.98
C THR A 170 -16.30 19.07 -11.07
N ARG A 171 -16.55 19.94 -12.05
CA ARG A 171 -15.78 21.20 -12.23
C ARG A 171 -15.94 22.11 -11.02
N SER A 172 -17.17 22.31 -10.53
CA SER A 172 -17.41 23.13 -9.32
C SER A 172 -16.65 22.56 -8.12
N MET A 173 -16.78 21.25 -7.89
CA MET A 173 -16.11 20.55 -6.79
C MET A 173 -14.59 20.67 -6.86
N LEU A 174 -13.99 20.41 -8.03
CA LEU A 174 -12.53 20.51 -8.20
C LEU A 174 -12.02 21.95 -8.10
N GLY A 175 -12.81 22.94 -8.50
CA GLY A 175 -12.49 24.36 -8.30
C GLY A 175 -12.46 24.80 -6.84
N GLU A 176 -13.12 24.08 -5.94
CA GLU A 176 -13.17 24.32 -4.50
C GLU A 176 -12.05 23.61 -3.72
N VAL A 177 -11.33 22.67 -4.36
CA VAL A 177 -10.17 21.98 -3.78
C VAL A 177 -8.98 22.94 -3.71
N ALA A 178 -8.36 23.04 -2.54
CA ALA A 178 -7.23 23.94 -2.33
C ALA A 178 -5.94 23.45 -3.00
N TRP A 179 -5.71 22.12 -3.00
CA TRP A 179 -4.50 21.52 -3.59
C TRP A 179 -4.70 20.05 -3.93
N ILE A 180 -4.09 19.60 -5.03
CA ILE A 180 -4.11 18.20 -5.48
C ILE A 180 -2.66 17.72 -5.68
N ALA A 181 -2.22 16.79 -4.83
CA ALA A 181 -0.94 16.11 -4.94
C ALA A 181 -1.12 14.78 -5.71
N ALA A 182 -0.91 14.83 -7.01
CA ALA A 182 -1.16 13.69 -7.91
C ALA A 182 -0.01 12.69 -7.91
N GLN A 183 -0.32 11.38 -7.97
CA GLN A 183 0.68 10.33 -8.03
C GLN A 183 1.47 10.33 -9.35
N ALA A 184 0.87 10.78 -10.45
CA ALA A 184 1.49 10.71 -11.76
C ALA A 184 1.06 11.87 -12.68
N PRO A 185 1.87 12.18 -13.73
CA PRO A 185 1.48 13.14 -14.75
C PRO A 185 0.14 12.83 -15.40
N ALA A 186 -0.15 11.56 -15.67
CA ALA A 186 -1.42 11.14 -16.24
C ALA A 186 -2.61 11.41 -15.29
N ASP A 187 -2.45 11.24 -13.98
CA ASP A 187 -3.47 11.56 -12.99
C ASP A 187 -3.69 13.08 -12.92
N ALA A 188 -2.60 13.85 -12.82
CA ALA A 188 -2.65 15.31 -12.85
C ALA A 188 -3.37 15.85 -14.08
N GLY A 189 -3.01 15.35 -15.27
CA GLY A 189 -3.67 15.72 -16.52
C GLY A 189 -5.18 15.44 -16.51
N ARG A 190 -5.62 14.33 -15.92
CA ARG A 190 -7.05 13.99 -15.80
C ARG A 190 -7.79 14.94 -14.85
N PHE A 191 -7.19 15.32 -13.71
CA PHE A 191 -7.78 16.30 -12.80
C PHE A 191 -7.94 17.66 -13.47
N VAL A 192 -6.92 18.14 -14.17
CA VAL A 192 -6.96 19.39 -14.96
C VAL A 192 -8.04 19.31 -16.04
N ALA A 193 -8.11 18.21 -16.80
CA ALA A 193 -9.11 18.01 -17.83
C ALA A 193 -10.56 17.99 -17.31
N LEU A 194 -10.75 17.64 -16.03
CA LEU A 194 -12.04 17.66 -15.34
C LEU A 194 -12.37 19.03 -14.72
N GLY A 195 -11.44 19.99 -14.74
CA GLY A 195 -11.66 21.37 -14.32
C GLY A 195 -10.95 21.79 -13.03
N ALA A 196 -9.97 21.02 -12.57
CA ALA A 196 -9.06 21.48 -11.53
C ALA A 196 -8.17 22.61 -12.06
N ASP A 197 -7.86 23.59 -11.21
CA ASP A 197 -6.91 24.65 -11.54
C ASP A 197 -5.50 24.06 -11.71
N PRO A 198 -4.85 24.20 -12.87
CA PRO A 198 -3.51 23.67 -13.08
C PRO A 198 -2.48 24.17 -12.06
N ALA A 199 -2.63 25.40 -11.54
CA ALA A 199 -1.74 25.97 -10.52
C ALA A 199 -1.84 25.27 -9.17
N ARG A 200 -2.95 24.54 -8.94
CA ARG A 200 -3.23 23.79 -7.70
C ARG A 200 -3.00 22.28 -7.83
N VAL A 201 -2.55 21.81 -8.99
CA VAL A 201 -2.25 20.40 -9.24
C VAL A 201 -0.75 20.20 -9.40
N LYS A 202 -0.15 19.38 -8.53
CA LYS A 202 1.28 19.05 -8.58
C LYS A 202 1.47 17.54 -8.61
N VAL A 203 2.38 17.06 -9.44
CA VAL A 203 2.83 15.66 -9.40
C VAL A 203 3.84 15.52 -8.27
N THR A 204 3.50 14.71 -7.29
CA THR A 204 4.34 14.47 -6.09
C THR A 204 4.88 13.04 -6.01
N GLY A 205 4.47 12.16 -6.91
CA GLY A 205 4.71 10.74 -6.78
C GLY A 205 3.68 10.04 -5.88
N SER A 206 3.85 8.73 -5.70
CA SER A 206 3.01 7.94 -4.79
C SER A 206 3.72 7.77 -3.45
N VAL A 207 3.02 7.98 -2.34
CA VAL A 207 3.55 7.73 -0.99
C VAL A 207 3.97 6.26 -0.78
N LYS A 208 3.51 5.35 -1.62
CA LYS A 208 3.94 3.94 -1.57
C LYS A 208 5.43 3.77 -1.88
N PHE A 209 6.06 4.74 -2.55
CA PHE A 209 7.50 4.75 -2.82
C PHE A 209 8.34 5.25 -1.64
N ASP A 210 7.74 5.90 -0.65
CA ASP A 210 8.43 6.38 0.56
C ASP A 210 8.57 5.27 1.64
N VAL A 211 8.83 4.04 1.23
CA VAL A 211 9.05 2.92 2.15
C VAL A 211 10.28 3.20 3.00
N ARG A 212 10.06 3.47 4.29
CA ARG A 212 11.13 3.56 5.29
C ARG A 212 11.15 2.31 6.13
N LEU A 213 12.32 1.75 6.23
CA LEU A 213 12.51 0.55 7.04
C LEU A 213 13.13 0.99 8.37
N PRO A 214 12.65 0.46 9.50
CA PRO A 214 13.23 0.75 10.81
C PRO A 214 14.73 0.42 10.84
N ALA A 215 15.53 1.24 11.51
CA ALA A 215 16.97 0.98 11.67
C ALA A 215 17.23 -0.39 12.33
N SER A 216 16.40 -0.78 13.30
CA SER A 216 16.47 -2.09 13.94
C SER A 216 16.32 -3.27 12.98
N LEU A 217 15.58 -3.08 11.86
CA LEU A 217 15.43 -4.11 10.85
C LEU A 217 16.70 -4.22 9.97
N LEU A 218 17.40 -3.11 9.74
CA LEU A 218 18.70 -3.10 9.05
C LEU A 218 19.74 -3.82 9.90
N GLU A 219 19.86 -3.47 11.17
CA GLU A 219 20.77 -4.11 12.13
C GLU A 219 20.51 -5.61 12.25
N ALA A 220 19.23 -6.03 12.31
CA ALA A 220 18.86 -7.44 12.34
C ALA A 220 19.21 -8.17 11.03
N GLY A 221 19.05 -7.51 9.87
CA GLY A 221 19.47 -8.04 8.58
C GLY A 221 20.99 -8.23 8.49
N GLU A 222 21.76 -7.26 8.99
CA GLU A 222 23.23 -7.37 9.07
C GLU A 222 23.66 -8.48 10.03
N ALA A 223 22.93 -8.69 11.14
CA ALA A 223 23.19 -9.79 12.05
C ALA A 223 22.98 -11.14 11.34
N LEU A 224 21.86 -11.30 10.65
CA LEU A 224 21.55 -12.50 9.88
C LEU A 224 22.60 -12.73 8.74
N ARG A 225 23.03 -11.65 8.11
CA ARG A 225 24.10 -11.72 7.10
C ARG A 225 25.43 -12.21 7.68
N ARG A 226 25.76 -11.81 8.90
CA ARG A 226 26.97 -12.31 9.59
C ARG A 226 26.90 -13.81 9.89
N GLU A 227 25.71 -14.31 10.27
CA GLU A 227 25.47 -15.74 10.48
C GLU A 227 25.67 -16.54 9.19
N TRP A 228 25.23 -16.03 8.05
CA TRP A 228 25.37 -16.69 6.74
C TRP A 228 26.77 -16.54 6.12
N GLY A 229 27.55 -15.58 6.62
CA GLY A 229 28.86 -15.18 6.09
C GLY A 229 28.78 -13.87 5.30
N VAL A 230 29.52 -12.86 5.76
CA VAL A 230 29.49 -11.49 5.21
C VAL A 230 29.76 -11.46 3.70
N GLU A 231 30.76 -12.24 3.26
CA GLU A 231 31.20 -12.31 1.86
C GLU A 231 30.46 -13.37 1.03
N ARG A 232 29.48 -14.03 1.59
CA ARG A 232 28.70 -15.05 0.89
C ARG A 232 27.68 -14.38 -0.03
N PRO A 233 27.65 -14.63 -1.34
CA PRO A 233 26.62 -14.12 -2.22
C PRO A 233 25.23 -14.68 -1.83
N VAL A 234 24.23 -13.82 -1.67
CA VAL A 234 22.87 -14.22 -1.24
C VAL A 234 21.84 -13.60 -2.17
N TRP A 235 21.01 -14.42 -2.74
CA TRP A 235 19.84 -13.93 -3.47
C TRP A 235 18.56 -14.50 -2.89
N ILE A 236 17.47 -13.73 -2.98
CA ILE A 236 16.19 -14.14 -2.45
C ILE A 236 15.16 -14.32 -3.56
N ALA A 237 14.41 -15.43 -3.52
CA ALA A 237 13.22 -15.64 -4.31
C ALA A 237 12.00 -15.49 -3.39
N ALA A 238 11.38 -14.30 -3.45
CA ALA A 238 10.39 -13.86 -2.49
C ALA A 238 8.96 -14.02 -3.01
N SER A 239 8.08 -14.53 -2.16
CA SER A 239 6.65 -14.68 -2.45
C SER A 239 6.36 -15.56 -3.67
N THR A 240 7.05 -16.69 -3.77
CA THR A 240 6.87 -17.65 -4.87
C THR A 240 5.52 -18.37 -4.80
N HIS A 241 5.00 -18.71 -5.96
CA HIS A 241 3.74 -19.43 -6.14
C HIS A 241 3.92 -20.83 -6.72
N GLU A 242 2.84 -21.59 -6.71
CA GLU A 242 2.84 -22.93 -7.33
C GLU A 242 3.23 -22.85 -8.80
N GLY A 243 4.18 -23.70 -9.21
CA GLY A 243 4.79 -23.69 -10.53
C GLY A 243 6.04 -22.80 -10.66
N GLU A 244 6.27 -21.83 -9.76
CA GLU A 244 7.48 -21.01 -9.75
C GLU A 244 8.63 -21.66 -9.02
N ASP A 245 8.36 -22.38 -7.91
CA ASP A 245 9.44 -22.94 -7.08
C ASP A 245 10.37 -23.84 -7.85
N ALA A 246 9.83 -24.67 -8.74
CA ALA A 246 10.65 -25.56 -9.58
C ALA A 246 11.57 -24.77 -10.53
N LEU A 247 11.06 -23.68 -11.14
CA LEU A 247 11.85 -22.80 -12.01
C LEU A 247 12.92 -22.04 -11.22
N VAL A 248 12.60 -21.61 -10.01
CA VAL A 248 13.55 -20.93 -9.11
C VAL A 248 14.64 -21.89 -8.66
N LEU A 249 14.31 -23.13 -8.31
CA LEU A 249 15.31 -24.14 -7.91
C LEU A 249 16.16 -24.61 -9.09
N GLU A 250 15.60 -24.68 -10.29
CA GLU A 250 16.38 -24.89 -11.52
C GLU A 250 17.37 -23.74 -11.74
N ALA A 251 16.93 -22.49 -11.61
CA ALA A 251 17.81 -21.33 -11.69
C ALA A 251 18.88 -21.37 -10.59
N ALA A 252 18.54 -21.77 -9.37
CA ALA A 252 19.48 -21.87 -8.25
C ALA A 252 20.64 -22.84 -8.54
N ARG A 253 20.34 -23.99 -9.14
CA ARG A 253 21.38 -24.92 -9.58
C ARG A 253 22.33 -24.31 -10.62
N ALA A 254 21.78 -23.57 -11.58
CA ALA A 254 22.60 -22.89 -12.59
C ALA A 254 23.43 -21.76 -11.96
N VAL A 255 22.86 -20.97 -11.05
CA VAL A 255 23.60 -19.96 -10.28
C VAL A 255 24.71 -20.60 -9.46
N HIS A 256 24.43 -21.70 -8.76
CA HIS A 256 25.44 -22.40 -7.94
C HIS A 256 26.59 -22.94 -8.76
N ALA A 257 26.35 -23.37 -10.01
CA ALA A 257 27.40 -23.82 -10.93
C ALA A 257 28.35 -22.68 -11.33
N GLU A 258 27.86 -21.43 -11.43
CA GLU A 258 28.66 -20.25 -11.78
C GLU A 258 29.24 -19.55 -10.54
N VAL A 259 28.46 -19.55 -9.43
CA VAL A 259 28.79 -18.91 -8.15
C VAL A 259 28.65 -19.95 -7.02
N PRO A 260 29.64 -20.82 -6.79
CA PRO A 260 29.52 -22.03 -5.95
C PRO A 260 29.14 -21.79 -4.48
N ARG A 261 29.31 -20.58 -3.97
CA ARG A 261 28.95 -20.21 -2.58
C ARG A 261 27.61 -19.50 -2.47
N ALA A 262 26.89 -19.30 -3.57
CA ALA A 262 25.63 -18.57 -3.56
C ALA A 262 24.59 -19.28 -2.68
N LEU A 263 23.92 -18.53 -1.82
CA LEU A 263 22.79 -18.98 -1.02
C LEU A 263 21.49 -18.45 -1.66
N LEU A 264 20.56 -19.36 -1.92
CA LEU A 264 19.18 -18.96 -2.24
C LEU A 264 18.33 -18.90 -0.96
N VAL A 265 17.74 -17.75 -0.67
CA VAL A 265 16.69 -17.60 0.31
C VAL A 265 15.35 -17.78 -0.40
N LEU A 266 14.68 -18.91 -0.21
CA LEU A 266 13.40 -19.24 -0.86
C LEU A 266 12.23 -18.98 0.09
N VAL A 267 11.33 -18.05 -0.27
CA VAL A 267 10.20 -17.65 0.57
C VAL A 267 8.89 -17.84 -0.16
N PRO A 268 8.18 -18.96 0.07
CA PRO A 268 6.86 -19.20 -0.51
C PRO A 268 5.81 -18.22 0.05
N ARG A 269 4.87 -17.80 -0.81
CA ARG A 269 3.86 -16.77 -0.45
C ARG A 269 2.87 -17.23 0.61
N HIS A 270 2.52 -18.51 0.62
CA HIS A 270 1.45 -19.07 1.44
C HIS A 270 1.97 -20.15 2.39
N PRO A 271 1.64 -20.07 3.70
CA PRO A 271 2.12 -21.03 4.70
C PRO A 271 1.79 -22.48 4.40
N GLU A 272 0.64 -22.76 3.80
CA GLU A 272 0.22 -24.10 3.42
C GLU A 272 1.13 -24.78 2.37
N ARG A 273 2.07 -24.02 1.81
CA ARG A 273 3.03 -24.53 0.82
C ARG A 273 4.40 -24.83 1.40
N PHE A 274 4.69 -24.42 2.62
CA PHE A 274 6.03 -24.53 3.21
C PHE A 274 6.55 -25.97 3.21
N GLU A 275 5.78 -26.92 3.70
CA GLU A 275 6.16 -28.35 3.72
C GLU A 275 6.30 -28.94 2.30
N ARG A 276 5.48 -28.51 1.36
CA ARG A 276 5.58 -28.97 -0.04
C ARG A 276 6.85 -28.47 -0.72
N VAL A 277 7.27 -27.25 -0.42
CA VAL A 277 8.50 -26.66 -0.96
C VAL A 277 9.72 -27.28 -0.30
N ALA A 278 9.71 -27.54 1.01
CA ALA A 278 10.74 -28.29 1.71
C ALA A 278 10.95 -29.68 1.08
N ALA A 279 9.86 -30.44 0.91
CA ALA A 279 9.90 -31.74 0.25
C ALA A 279 10.33 -31.67 -1.24
N LEU A 280 10.13 -30.54 -1.93
CA LEU A 280 10.65 -30.33 -3.27
C LEU A 280 12.17 -30.17 -3.27
N CYS A 281 12.72 -29.40 -2.32
CA CYS A 281 14.17 -29.24 -2.16
C CYS A 281 14.84 -30.60 -1.86
N GLU A 282 14.27 -31.39 -0.95
CA GLU A 282 14.75 -32.75 -0.63
C GLU A 282 14.76 -33.66 -1.86
N ARG A 283 13.66 -33.71 -2.64
CA ARG A 283 13.59 -34.52 -3.86
C ARG A 283 14.61 -34.13 -4.93
N LEU A 284 15.07 -32.89 -4.86
CA LEU A 284 16.10 -32.35 -5.76
C LEU A 284 17.53 -32.50 -5.19
N ASP A 285 17.69 -33.18 -4.06
CA ASP A 285 18.97 -33.36 -3.35
C ASP A 285 19.68 -32.03 -3.06
N LEU A 286 18.92 -30.95 -2.75
CA LEU A 286 19.47 -29.65 -2.39
C LEU A 286 19.66 -29.54 -0.89
N VAL A 287 20.86 -29.17 -0.44
CA VAL A 287 21.16 -28.97 0.98
C VAL A 287 20.38 -27.74 1.48
N THR A 288 19.41 -28.00 2.33
CA THR A 288 18.42 -26.98 2.76
C THR A 288 18.42 -26.78 4.26
N ALA A 289 18.47 -25.53 4.72
CA ALA A 289 18.22 -25.15 6.11
C ALA A 289 16.85 -24.43 6.21
N ARG A 290 16.08 -24.71 7.26
CA ARG A 290 14.74 -24.17 7.48
C ARG A 290 14.73 -23.11 8.58
N ARG A 291 14.14 -21.96 8.28
CA ARG A 291 13.97 -20.84 9.23
C ARG A 291 13.13 -21.21 10.42
N SER A 292 12.00 -21.91 10.19
CA SER A 292 11.05 -22.30 11.24
C SER A 292 11.63 -23.28 12.27
N LEU A 293 12.66 -24.03 11.87
CA LEU A 293 13.35 -24.98 12.74
C LEU A 293 14.60 -24.40 13.42
N GLY A 294 14.96 -23.16 13.06
CA GLY A 294 16.19 -22.53 13.59
C GLY A 294 17.48 -23.22 13.16
N GLU A 295 17.46 -23.87 12.01
CA GLU A 295 18.63 -24.61 11.50
C GLU A 295 19.74 -23.65 11.10
N PRO A 296 21.01 -23.95 11.45
CA PRO A 296 22.13 -23.14 11.07
C PRO A 296 22.39 -23.21 9.55
N VAL A 297 22.87 -22.12 9.00
CA VAL A 297 23.24 -22.04 7.57
C VAL A 297 24.74 -22.32 7.43
N GLU A 298 25.07 -23.61 7.38
CA GLU A 298 26.44 -24.08 7.17
C GLU A 298 26.94 -23.72 5.75
N PRO A 299 28.27 -23.75 5.50
CA PRO A 299 28.82 -23.35 4.20
C PRO A 299 28.31 -24.15 2.98
N ASP A 300 27.89 -25.40 3.19
CA ASP A 300 27.34 -26.29 2.17
C ASP A 300 25.84 -26.16 1.93
N VAL A 301 25.12 -25.41 2.77
CA VAL A 301 23.70 -25.13 2.58
C VAL A 301 23.50 -24.30 1.30
N GLU A 302 22.72 -24.81 0.36
CA GLU A 302 22.41 -24.15 -0.91
C GLU A 302 21.14 -23.30 -0.83
N ILE A 303 20.16 -23.78 -0.02
CA ILE A 303 18.84 -23.20 0.11
C ILE A 303 18.56 -22.85 1.57
N TYR A 304 18.17 -21.62 1.84
CA TYR A 304 17.57 -21.24 3.11
C TYR A 304 16.06 -21.03 2.91
N LEU A 305 15.28 -21.96 3.40
CA LEU A 305 13.83 -21.89 3.29
C LEU A 305 13.25 -20.94 4.35
N GLY A 306 12.78 -19.78 3.90
CA GLY A 306 12.09 -18.78 4.73
C GLY A 306 10.63 -19.14 4.95
N ASP A 307 10.38 -20.19 5.73
CA ASP A 307 9.08 -20.77 6.04
C ASP A 307 8.45 -20.19 7.32
N THR A 308 8.59 -18.87 7.48
CA THR A 308 7.98 -18.09 8.57
C THR A 308 7.19 -16.93 8.01
N MET A 309 6.24 -16.40 8.81
CA MET A 309 5.42 -15.26 8.40
C MET A 309 5.92 -13.96 9.03
N GLY A 310 5.90 -12.88 8.22
CA GLY A 310 6.21 -11.52 8.71
C GLY A 310 7.69 -11.14 8.67
N GLU A 311 8.60 -12.04 8.28
CA GLU A 311 10.05 -11.82 8.26
C GLU A 311 10.61 -11.44 6.87
N LEU A 312 9.78 -11.31 5.84
CA LEU A 312 10.24 -11.07 4.48
C LEU A 312 11.17 -9.85 4.36
N ASN A 313 10.84 -8.76 5.04
CA ASN A 313 11.67 -7.56 5.05
C ASN A 313 13.03 -7.76 5.72
N LEU A 314 13.13 -8.63 6.73
CA LEU A 314 14.38 -9.04 7.36
C LEU A 314 15.23 -9.84 6.36
N LEU A 315 14.62 -10.79 5.66
CA LEU A 315 15.30 -11.63 4.67
C LEU A 315 15.81 -10.82 3.47
N TYR A 316 15.02 -9.83 3.02
CA TYR A 316 15.51 -8.85 2.03
C TYR A 316 16.73 -8.09 2.53
N ALA A 317 16.78 -7.72 3.82
CA ALA A 317 17.88 -6.98 4.40
C ALA A 317 19.21 -7.74 4.42
N ALA A 318 19.14 -9.07 4.34
CA ALA A 318 20.30 -9.96 4.33
C ALA A 318 20.67 -10.42 2.91
N SER A 319 20.00 -9.95 1.85
CA SER A 319 20.15 -10.41 0.48
C SER A 319 20.78 -9.35 -0.44
N ASP A 320 21.48 -9.77 -1.48
CA ASP A 320 22.14 -8.92 -2.47
C ASP A 320 21.30 -8.71 -3.74
N VAL A 321 20.48 -9.71 -4.14
CA VAL A 321 19.62 -9.70 -5.32
C VAL A 321 18.25 -10.25 -4.95
N ALA A 322 17.17 -9.68 -5.47
CA ALA A 322 15.81 -10.14 -5.20
C ALA A 322 15.05 -10.53 -6.46
N PHE A 323 14.61 -11.78 -6.54
CA PHE A 323 13.56 -12.20 -7.45
C PHE A 323 12.19 -12.07 -6.74
N VAL A 324 11.24 -11.37 -7.37
CA VAL A 324 9.88 -11.18 -6.84
C VAL A 324 8.90 -12.09 -7.57
N GLY A 325 8.38 -13.06 -6.85
CA GLY A 325 7.52 -14.12 -7.37
C GLY A 325 6.08 -13.70 -7.70
N GLY A 326 5.26 -14.69 -8.09
CA GLY A 326 3.95 -14.46 -8.70
C GLY A 326 4.07 -13.83 -10.08
N SER A 327 5.25 -13.83 -10.65
CA SER A 327 5.62 -13.09 -11.86
C SER A 327 6.07 -13.97 -13.02
N LEU A 328 6.64 -15.15 -12.79
CA LEU A 328 6.87 -16.16 -13.83
C LEU A 328 5.60 -16.97 -14.13
N VAL A 329 4.68 -17.03 -13.19
CA VAL A 329 3.32 -17.58 -13.36
C VAL A 329 2.29 -16.46 -13.38
N ALA A 330 1.12 -16.67 -13.97
CA ALA A 330 0.10 -15.65 -14.22
C ALA A 330 -0.70 -15.24 -12.97
N VAL A 331 -0.01 -14.86 -11.89
CA VAL A 331 -0.59 -14.37 -10.63
C VAL A 331 -0.64 -12.84 -10.59
N GLY A 332 0.30 -12.16 -11.26
CA GLY A 332 0.31 -10.70 -11.38
C GLY A 332 1.40 -9.99 -10.60
N GLY A 333 2.34 -10.74 -10.05
CA GLY A 333 3.49 -10.23 -9.30
C GLY A 333 3.16 -9.81 -7.87
N HIS A 334 4.21 -9.53 -7.11
CA HIS A 334 4.14 -9.01 -5.74
C HIS A 334 4.86 -7.65 -5.62
N ASN A 335 4.96 -7.14 -4.39
CA ASN A 335 5.49 -5.80 -4.13
C ASN A 335 7.01 -5.72 -4.37
N MET A 336 7.40 -5.11 -5.48
CA MET A 336 8.79 -4.90 -5.87
C MET A 336 9.44 -3.71 -5.15
N LEU A 337 8.63 -2.87 -4.47
CA LEU A 337 9.16 -1.71 -3.74
C LEU A 337 9.86 -2.11 -2.44
N GLU A 338 9.51 -3.25 -1.86
CA GLU A 338 10.15 -3.73 -0.62
C GLU A 338 11.66 -3.99 -0.82
N PRO A 339 12.10 -4.80 -1.79
CA PRO A 339 13.52 -4.95 -2.06
C PRO A 339 14.14 -3.68 -2.66
N ALA A 340 13.46 -2.96 -3.55
CA ALA A 340 13.98 -1.72 -4.14
C ALA A 340 14.27 -0.64 -3.10
N ALA A 341 13.45 -0.52 -2.05
CA ALA A 341 13.68 0.40 -0.94
C ALA A 341 14.92 0.06 -0.11
N ARG A 342 15.47 -1.14 -0.26
CA ARG A 342 16.74 -1.61 0.30
C ARG A 342 17.94 -1.30 -0.58
N GLY A 343 17.73 -0.78 -1.78
CA GLY A 343 18.77 -0.66 -2.79
C GLY A 343 19.15 -2.00 -3.43
N ILE A 344 18.34 -3.05 -3.24
CA ILE A 344 18.58 -4.37 -3.81
C ILE A 344 18.04 -4.40 -5.24
N PRO A 345 18.83 -4.82 -6.24
CA PRO A 345 18.35 -4.97 -7.59
C PRO A 345 17.26 -6.05 -7.69
N VAL A 346 16.26 -5.79 -8.52
CA VAL A 346 15.04 -6.59 -8.58
C VAL A 346 14.95 -7.37 -9.90
N VAL A 347 14.64 -8.66 -9.81
CA VAL A 347 14.31 -9.51 -10.96
C VAL A 347 12.85 -9.92 -10.85
N PHE A 348 12.12 -9.95 -11.96
CA PHE A 348 10.73 -10.39 -12.00
C PHE A 348 10.34 -10.99 -13.36
N GLY A 349 9.30 -11.80 -13.38
CA GLY A 349 8.76 -12.44 -14.59
C GLY A 349 7.83 -11.52 -15.40
N PRO A 350 7.23 -12.02 -16.51
CA PRO A 350 6.41 -11.22 -17.41
C PRO A 350 5.02 -10.86 -16.86
N HIS A 351 4.55 -11.56 -15.82
CA HIS A 351 3.20 -11.39 -15.29
C HIS A 351 3.19 -10.43 -14.10
N VAL A 352 3.06 -9.13 -14.36
CA VAL A 352 3.13 -8.05 -13.35
C VAL A 352 1.94 -7.11 -13.36
N PHE A 353 0.78 -7.55 -13.84
CA PHE A 353 -0.39 -6.70 -14.05
C PHE A 353 -0.92 -6.03 -12.78
N ASN A 354 -0.62 -6.55 -11.58
CA ASN A 354 -0.93 -5.89 -10.31
C ASN A 354 0.05 -4.76 -9.97
N PHE A 355 1.26 -4.78 -10.57
CA PHE A 355 2.37 -3.88 -10.29
C PHE A 355 2.99 -3.28 -11.57
N GLU A 356 2.25 -3.28 -12.69
CA GLU A 356 2.72 -2.86 -14.01
C GLU A 356 3.46 -1.51 -13.99
N ARG A 357 2.88 -0.51 -13.34
CA ARG A 357 3.52 0.80 -13.24
C ARG A 357 4.82 0.79 -12.44
N ILE A 358 4.87 0.02 -11.35
CA ILE A 358 6.06 -0.08 -10.50
C ILE A 358 7.17 -0.80 -11.27
N SER A 359 6.84 -1.89 -11.97
CA SER A 359 7.80 -2.64 -12.78
C SER A 359 8.41 -1.78 -13.88
N LEU A 360 7.59 -0.98 -14.59
CA LEU A 360 8.07 -0.04 -15.61
C LEU A 360 9.04 0.99 -15.03
N LEU A 361 8.69 1.62 -13.91
CA LEU A 361 9.56 2.62 -13.28
C LEU A 361 10.90 2.02 -12.82
N LEU A 362 10.90 0.80 -12.28
CA LEU A 362 12.13 0.12 -11.88
C LEU A 362 13.01 -0.25 -13.09
N LEU A 363 12.38 -0.68 -14.20
CA LEU A 363 13.10 -0.93 -15.47
C LEU A 363 13.71 0.35 -16.04
N GLU A 364 12.93 1.45 -16.10
CA GLU A 364 13.40 2.77 -16.57
C GLU A 364 14.55 3.32 -15.72
N ALA A 365 14.50 3.09 -14.40
CA ALA A 365 15.55 3.47 -13.46
C ALA A 365 16.80 2.56 -13.52
N GLY A 366 16.77 1.47 -14.29
CA GLY A 366 17.84 0.47 -14.31
C GLY A 366 17.97 -0.37 -13.03
N ALA A 367 16.98 -0.28 -12.13
CA ALA A 367 16.94 -0.96 -10.83
C ALA A 367 16.36 -2.38 -10.91
N ALA A 368 15.84 -2.77 -12.07
CA ALA A 368 15.27 -4.10 -12.26
C ALA A 368 15.56 -4.70 -13.65
N ARG A 369 15.35 -6.03 -13.74
CA ARG A 369 15.36 -6.78 -15.00
C ARG A 369 14.12 -7.69 -15.06
N GLN A 370 13.51 -7.79 -16.24
CA GLN A 370 12.44 -8.74 -16.52
C GLN A 370 13.01 -9.98 -17.19
N VAL A 371 12.64 -11.16 -16.70
CA VAL A 371 13.09 -12.48 -17.19
C VAL A 371 11.88 -13.34 -17.59
N ARG A 372 12.07 -14.35 -18.43
CA ARG A 372 10.96 -15.16 -18.95
C ARG A 372 10.98 -16.61 -18.46
N ASP A 373 12.13 -17.09 -18.01
CA ASP A 373 12.36 -18.48 -17.65
C ASP A 373 13.49 -18.62 -16.62
N ALA A 374 13.75 -19.85 -16.18
CA ALA A 374 14.78 -20.18 -15.21
C ALA A 374 16.20 -19.83 -15.69
N ALA A 375 16.49 -20.04 -16.97
CA ALA A 375 17.82 -19.78 -17.53
C ALA A 375 18.11 -18.26 -17.55
N ALA A 376 17.14 -17.45 -17.97
CA ALA A 376 17.26 -15.99 -17.92
C ALA A 376 17.37 -15.47 -16.47
N LEU A 377 16.64 -16.08 -15.53
CA LEU A 377 16.74 -15.75 -14.10
C LEU A 377 18.15 -16.04 -13.58
N ALA A 378 18.68 -17.22 -13.86
CA ALA A 378 20.03 -17.62 -13.45
C ALA A 378 21.09 -16.66 -14.00
N SER A 379 21.04 -16.37 -15.30
CA SER A 379 21.99 -15.47 -15.95
C SER A 379 22.02 -14.06 -15.35
N VAL A 380 20.83 -13.49 -15.03
CA VAL A 380 20.74 -12.17 -14.41
C VAL A 380 21.26 -12.20 -12.97
N VAL A 381 20.88 -13.22 -12.20
CA VAL A 381 21.29 -13.35 -10.79
C VAL A 381 22.81 -13.57 -10.70
N SER A 382 23.39 -14.51 -11.47
CA SER A 382 24.84 -14.75 -11.49
C SER A 382 25.64 -13.51 -11.89
N GLY A 383 25.10 -12.71 -12.83
CA GLY A 383 25.75 -11.48 -13.27
C GLY A 383 25.71 -10.33 -12.29
N TRP A 384 24.83 -10.41 -11.26
CA TRP A 384 24.67 -9.38 -10.22
C TRP A 384 25.29 -9.79 -8.87
N LEU A 385 25.51 -11.07 -8.61
CA LEU A 385 26.24 -11.59 -7.46
C LEU A 385 27.76 -11.49 -7.65
#